data_f9796490b8a514203ba7dc52283902cf
#
_entry.id   f9796490b8a514203ba7dc52283902cf
#
_cell.length_a   1.000
_cell.length_b   1.000
_cell.length_c   1.000
_cell.angle_alpha   90.00
_cell.angle_beta   90.00
_cell.angle_gamma   90.00
#
_symmetry.space_group_name_H-M   'P 1'
#
loop_
_entity.id
_entity.type
_entity.pdbx_description
1 polymer ?
#
loop_
_entity_poly.entity_id
_entity_poly.type
_entity_poly.pdbx_seq_one_letter_code
_entity_poly.pdbx_strand_id
1 'polypeptide(L)'
;MNSISDRYWFKPGYWWYSLTTQSFFLIAKLISPFNNRAKLLVNGQNNLIQTILENESKSSKSSIWFHVSSLGEFEQGKPVMEALKKAYPQYRLVVTFFSPSGYENKKNDPLPDAVYYLPFENKKNAALLIKTLKPKLAIWVKYDLWFHYLHALKMANTPTLLIAALFRPKQRFLKPNAPFQRNLLFHFNAIFCQNENSVELLKQIKFQPSILSGDTRYDRVAETVKRASNLASIEQFKENKQLLVLGSSYAQE
;
A
#
# COMPACT_ATOMS: atom_id res chain seq x y z
N MET A 1 24.71 -6.32 -19.71
CA MET A 1 23.53 -5.94 -18.91
C MET A 1 23.50 -4.43 -18.80
N ASN A 2 22.88 -3.75 -19.76
CA ASN A 2 22.84 -2.28 -19.80
C ASN A 2 21.82 -1.77 -18.80
N SER A 3 22.26 -0.97 -17.85
CA SER A 3 21.45 -0.37 -16.79
C SER A 3 20.35 0.51 -17.38
N ILE A 4 19.16 -0.02 -17.43
CA ILE A 4 17.91 0.74 -17.73
C ILE A 4 17.69 1.82 -16.65
N SER A 5 18.38 1.72 -15.52
CA SER A 5 18.18 2.52 -14.30
C SER A 5 18.54 4.01 -14.44
N ASP A 6 19.54 4.37 -15.25
CA ASP A 6 20.06 5.74 -15.26
C ASP A 6 19.34 6.67 -16.26
N ARG A 7 18.51 6.13 -17.15
CA ARG A 7 17.83 6.91 -18.20
C ARG A 7 16.52 7.58 -17.75
N TYR A 8 15.99 7.26 -16.58
CA TYR A 8 14.70 7.85 -16.14
C TYR A 8 14.79 9.33 -15.78
N TRP A 9 15.93 9.76 -15.23
CA TRP A 9 16.16 11.14 -14.80
C TRP A 9 16.09 12.16 -15.94
N PHE A 10 16.29 11.71 -17.18
CA PHE A 10 16.24 12.57 -18.37
C PHE A 10 14.93 12.51 -19.14
N LYS A 11 13.91 11.79 -18.64
CA LYS A 11 12.62 11.68 -19.33
C LYS A 11 11.65 12.76 -18.85
N PRO A 12 10.91 13.43 -19.77
CA PRO A 12 9.92 14.45 -19.40
C PRO A 12 8.89 13.97 -18.36
N GLY A 13 8.46 12.70 -18.45
CA GLY A 13 7.52 12.10 -17.50
C GLY A 13 8.01 12.06 -16.06
N TYR A 14 9.31 11.90 -15.83
CA TYR A 14 9.93 11.97 -14.51
C TYR A 14 9.87 13.39 -13.93
N TRP A 15 10.20 14.40 -14.72
CA TRP A 15 10.15 15.79 -14.27
C TRP A 15 8.73 16.23 -13.89
N TRP A 16 7.75 15.87 -14.72
CA TRP A 16 6.34 16.12 -14.42
C TRP A 16 5.90 15.38 -13.15
N TYR A 17 6.30 14.14 -12.97
CA TYR A 17 6.00 13.37 -11.78
C TYR A 17 6.61 14.03 -10.53
N SER A 18 7.90 14.36 -10.56
CA SER A 18 8.58 15.00 -9.44
C SER A 18 7.98 16.35 -9.10
N LEU A 19 7.64 17.16 -10.11
CA LEU A 19 6.99 18.46 -9.91
C LEU A 19 5.61 18.28 -9.24
N THR A 20 4.78 17.39 -9.76
CA THR A 20 3.43 17.14 -9.20
C THR A 20 3.49 16.61 -7.78
N THR A 21 4.42 15.71 -7.50
CA THR A 21 4.60 15.13 -6.15
C THR A 21 5.08 16.19 -5.16
N GLN A 22 6.07 17.01 -5.54
CA GLN A 22 6.55 18.11 -4.68
C GLN A 22 5.47 19.18 -4.47
N SER A 23 4.75 19.54 -5.54
CA SER A 23 3.62 20.49 -5.44
C SER A 23 2.53 19.97 -4.51
N PHE A 24 2.20 18.68 -4.58
CA PHE A 24 1.24 18.06 -3.68
C PHE A 24 1.66 18.24 -2.19
N PHE A 25 2.91 17.98 -1.86
CA PHE A 25 3.39 18.13 -0.48
C PHE A 25 3.45 19.59 -0.03
N LEU A 26 3.79 20.51 -0.93
CA LEU A 26 3.74 21.94 -0.64
C LEU A 26 2.29 22.40 -0.38
N ILE A 27 1.36 22.02 -1.24
CA ILE A 27 -0.07 22.32 -1.08
C ILE A 27 -0.59 21.72 0.23
N ALA A 28 -0.25 20.46 0.56
CA ALA A 28 -0.63 19.85 1.82
C ALA A 28 -0.16 20.67 3.03
N LYS A 29 1.06 21.21 2.99
CA LYS A 29 1.58 22.12 4.03
C LYS A 29 0.80 23.43 4.09
N LEU A 30 0.50 24.04 2.97
CA LEU A 30 -0.23 25.32 2.91
C LEU A 30 -1.67 25.18 3.43
N ILE A 31 -2.36 24.09 3.13
CA ILE A 31 -3.74 23.86 3.59
C ILE A 31 -3.83 23.22 4.98
N SER A 32 -2.71 22.77 5.55
CA SER A 32 -2.69 22.08 6.84
C SER A 32 -3.29 22.88 8.02
N PRO A 33 -3.22 24.23 8.08
CA PRO A 33 -3.88 25.00 9.13
C PRO A 33 -5.42 24.92 9.06
N PHE A 34 -5.97 24.70 7.85
CA PHE A 34 -7.41 24.74 7.57
C PHE A 34 -8.03 23.37 7.35
N ASN A 35 -7.23 22.31 7.26
CA ASN A 35 -7.70 20.96 6.98
C ASN A 35 -7.06 19.93 7.91
N ASN A 36 -7.87 19.29 8.75
CA ASN A 36 -7.40 18.32 9.74
C ASN A 36 -6.66 17.12 9.13
N ARG A 37 -7.05 16.64 7.95
CA ARG A 37 -6.35 15.52 7.29
C ARG A 37 -4.97 15.94 6.80
N ALA A 38 -4.87 17.13 6.20
CA ALA A 38 -3.58 17.69 5.79
C ALA A 38 -2.69 17.97 7.00
N LYS A 39 -3.27 18.49 8.09
CA LYS A 39 -2.55 18.72 9.36
C LYS A 39 -1.97 17.43 9.92
N LEU A 40 -2.75 16.36 10.00
CA LEU A 40 -2.28 15.05 10.46
C LEU A 40 -1.17 14.50 9.56
N LEU A 41 -1.33 14.59 8.22
CA LEU A 41 -0.31 14.15 7.27
C LEU A 41 1.01 14.92 7.45
N VAL A 42 0.94 16.24 7.53
CA VAL A 42 2.13 17.10 7.69
C VAL A 42 2.80 16.87 9.04
N ASN A 43 2.01 16.82 10.11
CA ASN A 43 2.54 16.54 11.46
C ASN A 43 3.17 15.16 11.56
N GLY A 44 2.57 14.17 10.91
CA GLY A 44 3.11 12.80 10.84
C GLY A 44 4.46 12.70 10.13
N GLN A 45 4.86 13.74 9.38
CA GLN A 45 6.19 13.81 8.74
C GLN A 45 7.26 14.45 9.64
N ASN A 46 6.86 15.09 10.73
CA ASN A 46 7.81 15.75 11.62
C ASN A 46 8.71 14.70 12.28
N ASN A 47 10.01 14.82 12.09
CA ASN A 47 11.03 13.89 12.59
C ASN A 47 10.81 12.41 12.22
N LEU A 48 9.91 12.12 11.29
CA LEU A 48 9.51 10.75 10.94
C LEU A 48 10.71 9.87 10.57
N ILE A 49 11.57 10.34 9.69
CA ILE A 49 12.78 9.59 9.28
C ILE A 49 13.69 9.31 10.47
N GLN A 50 13.88 10.28 11.35
CA GLN A 50 14.68 10.10 12.56
C GLN A 50 14.06 9.06 13.48
N THR A 51 12.75 9.14 13.72
CA THR A 51 11.99 8.16 14.49
C THR A 51 12.12 6.74 13.92
N ILE A 52 12.00 6.60 12.60
CA ILE A 52 12.19 5.29 11.94
C ILE A 52 13.61 4.78 12.15
N LEU A 53 14.63 5.63 11.96
CA LEU A 53 16.02 5.25 12.18
C LEU A 53 16.27 4.76 13.60
N GLU A 54 15.79 5.48 14.60
CA GLU A 54 15.96 5.14 16.02
C GLU A 54 15.25 3.84 16.40
N ASN A 55 14.02 3.63 15.89
CA ASN A 55 13.26 2.43 16.18
C ASN A 55 13.84 1.19 15.49
N GLU A 56 14.22 1.33 14.23
CA GLU A 56 14.72 0.21 13.43
C GLU A 56 16.18 -0.12 13.76
N SER A 57 16.98 0.82 14.28
CA SER A 57 18.35 0.56 14.74
C SER A 57 18.41 -0.43 15.91
N LYS A 58 17.33 -0.54 16.69
CA LYS A 58 17.20 -1.47 17.82
C LYS A 58 17.02 -2.93 17.39
N SER A 59 16.78 -3.17 16.09
CA SER A 59 16.59 -4.51 15.55
C SER A 59 17.66 -4.88 14.52
N SER A 60 18.26 -6.05 14.69
CA SER A 60 19.15 -6.64 13.67
C SER A 60 18.40 -7.39 12.58
N LYS A 61 17.10 -7.66 12.78
CA LYS A 61 16.28 -8.45 11.84
C LYS A 61 15.96 -7.64 10.57
N SER A 62 16.02 -8.29 9.44
CA SER A 62 15.46 -7.76 8.17
C SER A 62 13.93 -7.73 8.24
N SER A 63 13.30 -6.96 7.36
CA SER A 63 11.86 -6.80 7.35
C SER A 63 11.17 -7.42 6.13
N ILE A 64 9.88 -7.70 6.28
CA ILE A 64 8.89 -7.76 5.21
C ILE A 64 8.12 -6.43 5.29
N TRP A 65 8.23 -5.63 4.25
CA TRP A 65 7.65 -4.28 4.23
C TRP A 65 6.36 -4.27 3.41
N PHE A 66 5.26 -3.88 4.06
CA PHE A 66 3.99 -3.58 3.40
C PHE A 66 3.78 -2.08 3.25
N HIS A 67 3.37 -1.66 2.07
CA HIS A 67 2.87 -0.31 1.84
C HIS A 67 1.38 -0.34 1.51
N VAL A 68 0.61 0.48 2.22
CA VAL A 68 -0.83 0.65 2.06
C VAL A 68 -1.18 2.14 2.12
N SER A 69 -2.08 2.61 1.27
CA SER A 69 -2.52 4.00 1.31
C SER A 69 -3.60 4.26 2.34
N SER A 70 -4.45 3.28 2.61
CA SER A 70 -5.68 3.45 3.38
C SER A 70 -5.99 2.29 4.31
N LEU A 71 -6.94 2.51 5.22
CA LEU A 71 -7.47 1.45 6.10
C LEU A 71 -7.98 0.25 5.30
N GLY A 72 -8.74 0.50 4.22
CA GLY A 72 -9.27 -0.58 3.38
C GLY A 72 -8.19 -1.42 2.70
N GLU A 73 -7.06 -0.81 2.33
CA GLU A 73 -5.91 -1.55 1.77
C GLU A 73 -5.17 -2.35 2.85
N PHE A 74 -5.08 -1.82 4.06
CA PHE A 74 -4.56 -2.57 5.19
C PHE A 74 -5.39 -3.83 5.44
N GLU A 75 -6.71 -3.72 5.49
CA GLU A 75 -7.60 -4.87 5.69
C GLU A 75 -7.50 -5.89 4.53
N GLN A 76 -7.28 -5.43 3.30
CA GLN A 76 -7.00 -6.33 2.16
C GLN A 76 -5.62 -7.01 2.25
N GLY A 77 -4.61 -6.32 2.77
CA GLY A 77 -3.29 -6.89 3.00
C GLY A 77 -3.20 -7.82 4.22
N LYS A 78 -4.12 -7.67 5.18
CA LYS A 78 -4.06 -8.32 6.48
C LYS A 78 -3.96 -9.85 6.42
N PRO A 79 -4.75 -10.58 5.62
CA PRO A 79 -4.61 -12.04 5.51
C PRO A 79 -3.21 -12.47 5.03
N VAL A 80 -2.62 -11.71 4.11
CA VAL A 80 -1.26 -11.97 3.61
C VAL A 80 -0.22 -11.66 4.69
N MET A 81 -0.41 -10.56 5.44
CA MET A 81 0.46 -10.20 6.58
C MET A 81 0.45 -11.29 7.65
N GLU A 82 -0.72 -11.79 8.03
CA GLU A 82 -0.89 -12.88 9.02
C GLU A 82 -0.21 -14.16 8.56
N ALA A 83 -0.40 -14.56 7.31
CA ALA A 83 0.23 -15.74 6.72
C ALA A 83 1.76 -15.62 6.68
N LEU A 84 2.28 -14.46 6.25
CA LEU A 84 3.72 -14.21 6.18
C LEU A 84 4.37 -14.12 7.58
N LYS A 85 3.70 -13.49 8.55
CA LYS A 85 4.20 -13.43 9.93
C LYS A 85 4.30 -14.81 10.55
N LYS A 86 3.33 -15.69 10.26
CA LYS A 86 3.34 -17.09 10.70
C LYS A 86 4.42 -17.93 10.00
N ALA A 87 4.56 -17.76 8.67
CA ALA A 87 5.50 -18.57 7.88
C ALA A 87 6.97 -18.12 8.04
N TYR A 88 7.19 -16.84 8.32
CA TYR A 88 8.52 -16.23 8.36
C TYR A 88 8.75 -15.39 9.64
N PRO A 89 8.67 -15.98 10.84
CA PRO A 89 8.75 -15.26 12.12
C PRO A 89 10.13 -14.62 12.38
N GLN A 90 11.15 -15.01 11.60
CA GLN A 90 12.49 -14.41 11.66
C GLN A 90 12.54 -12.98 11.09
N TYR A 91 11.57 -12.60 10.27
CA TYR A 91 11.50 -11.23 9.72
C TYR A 91 10.53 -10.36 10.53
N ARG A 92 10.82 -9.08 10.61
CA ARG A 92 9.88 -8.09 11.15
C ARG A 92 8.86 -7.71 10.09
N LEU A 93 7.62 -7.61 10.49
CA LEU A 93 6.55 -7.09 9.65
C LEU A 93 6.41 -5.59 9.87
N VAL A 94 6.77 -4.79 8.87
CA VAL A 94 6.69 -3.32 8.91
C VAL A 94 5.63 -2.85 7.94
N VAL A 95 4.75 -1.95 8.39
CA VAL A 95 3.70 -1.38 7.54
C VAL A 95 3.87 0.12 7.44
N THR A 96 3.76 0.67 6.24
CA THR A 96 3.70 2.11 6.02
C THR A 96 2.37 2.54 5.44
N PHE A 97 1.82 3.64 5.95
CA PHE A 97 0.59 4.27 5.47
C PHE A 97 0.87 5.61 4.80
N PHE A 98 0.15 5.89 3.72
CA PHE A 98 0.13 7.23 3.18
C PHE A 98 -0.98 8.08 3.80
N SER A 99 -2.19 7.54 3.94
CA SER A 99 -3.35 8.27 4.47
C SER A 99 -3.34 8.38 6.00
N PRO A 100 -3.56 9.59 6.55
CA PRO A 100 -3.71 9.77 7.99
C PRO A 100 -4.80 8.90 8.62
N SER A 101 -5.95 8.76 7.95
CA SER A 101 -7.04 7.94 8.48
C SER A 101 -6.66 6.47 8.61
N GLY A 102 -5.83 5.95 7.70
CA GLY A 102 -5.29 4.59 7.82
C GLY A 102 -4.33 4.46 8.99
N TYR A 103 -3.35 5.36 9.05
CA TYR A 103 -2.33 5.36 10.09
C TYR A 103 -2.92 5.52 11.50
N GLU A 104 -3.73 6.55 11.73
CA GLU A 104 -4.29 6.84 13.05
C GLU A 104 -5.14 5.68 13.60
N ASN A 105 -5.83 4.94 12.73
CA ASN A 105 -6.61 3.77 13.13
C ASN A 105 -5.77 2.51 13.35
N LYS A 106 -4.56 2.42 12.78
CA LYS A 106 -3.76 1.19 12.76
C LYS A 106 -2.38 1.32 13.36
N LYS A 107 -1.96 2.49 13.83
CA LYS A 107 -0.63 2.71 14.43
C LYS A 107 -0.34 1.81 15.64
N ASN A 108 -1.37 1.33 16.33
CA ASN A 108 -1.28 0.42 17.47
C ASN A 108 -1.84 -0.98 17.17
N ASP A 109 -2.03 -1.35 15.89
CA ASP A 109 -2.49 -2.71 15.53
C ASP A 109 -1.40 -3.72 15.94
N PRO A 110 -1.75 -4.81 16.65
CA PRO A 110 -0.78 -5.77 17.19
C PRO A 110 -0.16 -6.68 16.13
N LEU A 111 -0.70 -6.69 14.91
CA LEU A 111 -0.19 -7.57 13.86
C LEU A 111 1.18 -7.15 13.33
N PRO A 112 1.42 -5.89 12.90
CA PRO A 112 2.74 -5.44 12.49
C PRO A 112 3.68 -5.24 13.71
N ASP A 113 4.96 -5.44 13.50
CA ASP A 113 5.99 -5.14 14.50
C ASP A 113 6.31 -3.64 14.55
N ALA A 114 6.00 -2.92 13.47
CA ALA A 114 6.06 -1.46 13.40
C ALA A 114 5.11 -0.90 12.36
N VAL A 115 4.53 0.26 12.65
CA VAL A 115 3.65 1.00 11.75
C VAL A 115 4.13 2.44 11.66
N TYR A 116 4.31 2.95 10.44
CA TYR A 116 4.78 4.30 10.17
C TYR A 116 3.93 5.00 9.12
N TYR A 117 3.99 6.32 9.06
CA TYR A 117 3.69 7.01 7.82
C TYR A 117 4.76 6.69 6.76
N LEU A 118 4.38 6.65 5.47
CA LEU A 118 5.37 6.69 4.42
C LEU A 118 6.01 8.08 4.39
N PRO A 119 7.34 8.23 4.54
CA PRO A 119 7.97 9.54 4.44
C PRO A 119 7.68 10.20 3.08
N PHE A 120 7.61 11.52 3.03
CA PHE A 120 7.38 12.24 1.78
C PHE A 120 8.35 11.79 0.70
N GLU A 121 7.79 11.48 -0.46
CA GLU A 121 8.51 10.85 -1.55
C GLU A 121 9.59 11.76 -2.14
N ASN A 122 10.82 11.33 -2.02
CA ASN A 122 11.97 11.84 -2.74
C ASN A 122 13.09 10.78 -2.73
N LYS A 123 14.10 10.99 -3.57
CA LYS A 123 15.24 10.05 -3.71
C LYS A 123 15.94 9.76 -2.39
N LYS A 124 16.17 10.82 -1.56
CA LYS A 124 16.89 10.70 -0.29
C LYS A 124 16.09 9.86 0.73
N ASN A 125 14.82 10.19 0.93
CA ASN A 125 13.95 9.49 1.86
C ASN A 125 13.74 8.02 1.45
N ALA A 126 13.55 7.77 0.16
CA ALA A 126 13.40 6.40 -0.34
C ALA A 126 14.65 5.56 -0.10
N ALA A 127 15.84 6.06 -0.47
CA ALA A 127 17.10 5.35 -0.24
C ALA A 127 17.35 5.10 1.26
N LEU A 128 17.08 6.10 2.11
CA LEU A 128 17.29 5.99 3.54
C LEU A 128 16.32 4.99 4.17
N LEU A 129 15.02 5.04 3.81
CA LEU A 129 14.03 4.10 4.32
C LEU A 129 14.40 2.65 3.99
N ILE A 130 14.78 2.36 2.74
CA ILE A 130 15.16 1.01 2.33
C ILE A 130 16.42 0.52 3.04
N LYS A 131 17.43 1.41 3.17
CA LYS A 131 18.64 1.10 3.94
C LYS A 131 18.34 0.78 5.41
N THR A 132 17.34 1.47 5.99
CA THR A 132 16.95 1.32 7.40
C THR A 132 16.10 0.08 7.62
N LEU A 133 15.06 -0.12 6.82
CA LEU A 133 14.16 -1.27 6.96
C LEU A 133 14.79 -2.60 6.52
N LYS A 134 15.81 -2.56 5.67
CA LYS A 134 16.48 -3.75 5.08
C LYS A 134 15.47 -4.79 4.58
N PRO A 135 14.51 -4.41 3.72
CA PRO A 135 13.42 -5.29 3.35
C PRO A 135 13.94 -6.47 2.51
N LYS A 136 13.59 -7.69 2.93
CA LYS A 136 13.80 -8.92 2.13
C LYS A 136 12.69 -9.13 1.13
N LEU A 137 11.53 -8.53 1.39
CA LEU A 137 10.36 -8.53 0.53
C LEU A 137 9.61 -7.22 0.75
N ALA A 138 9.17 -6.58 -0.33
CA ALA A 138 8.29 -5.41 -0.29
C ALA A 138 6.96 -5.75 -0.97
N ILE A 139 5.85 -5.39 -0.36
CA ILE A 139 4.51 -5.69 -0.83
C ILE A 139 3.68 -4.40 -0.87
N TRP A 140 3.23 -4.04 -2.05
CA TRP A 140 2.28 -2.97 -2.28
C TRP A 140 0.87 -3.51 -2.36
N VAL A 141 -0.08 -2.83 -1.74
CA VAL A 141 -1.50 -3.18 -1.86
C VAL A 141 -2.16 -2.15 -2.76
N LYS A 142 -2.73 -2.60 -3.89
CA LYS A 142 -3.35 -1.77 -4.94
C LYS A 142 -2.35 -0.86 -5.70
N TYR A 143 -2.65 0.47 -5.86
CA TYR A 143 -2.05 1.28 -6.95
C TYR A 143 -1.25 2.48 -6.49
N ASP A 144 -0.84 2.54 -5.25
CA ASP A 144 -0.07 3.69 -4.76
C ASP A 144 1.38 3.59 -5.21
N LEU A 145 1.61 3.92 -6.49
CA LEU A 145 2.86 3.66 -7.20
C LEU A 145 3.84 4.83 -7.02
N TRP A 146 4.58 4.83 -5.92
CA TRP A 146 5.60 5.83 -5.60
C TRP A 146 6.92 5.51 -6.29
N PHE A 147 7.27 6.28 -7.32
CA PHE A 147 8.42 6.03 -8.18
C PHE A 147 9.74 5.86 -7.41
N HIS A 148 10.06 6.81 -6.51
CA HIS A 148 11.36 6.77 -5.82
C HIS A 148 11.51 5.55 -4.92
N TYR A 149 10.42 5.12 -4.26
CA TYR A 149 10.42 3.91 -3.44
C TYR A 149 10.57 2.64 -4.29
N LEU A 150 9.77 2.52 -5.35
CA LEU A 150 9.84 1.37 -6.26
C LEU A 150 11.20 1.31 -6.95
N HIS A 151 11.75 2.45 -7.38
CA HIS A 151 13.07 2.54 -7.98
C HIS A 151 14.18 2.15 -6.99
N ALA A 152 14.13 2.65 -5.76
CA ALA A 152 15.13 2.34 -4.74
C ALA A 152 15.09 0.86 -4.32
N LEU A 153 13.90 0.23 -4.24
CA LEU A 153 13.76 -1.21 -4.04
C LEU A 153 14.40 -2.01 -5.18
N LYS A 154 14.15 -1.60 -6.42
CA LYS A 154 14.76 -2.24 -7.60
C LYS A 154 16.28 -2.13 -7.57
N MET A 155 16.84 -0.96 -7.21
CA MET A 155 18.28 -0.76 -7.07
C MET A 155 18.89 -1.59 -5.93
N ALA A 156 18.13 -1.84 -4.87
CA ALA A 156 18.51 -2.71 -3.76
C ALA A 156 18.32 -4.20 -4.06
N ASN A 157 17.85 -4.56 -5.26
CA ASN A 157 17.47 -5.92 -5.66
C ASN A 157 16.47 -6.56 -4.67
N THR A 158 15.60 -5.77 -4.07
CA THR A 158 14.57 -6.25 -3.17
C THR A 158 13.37 -6.73 -3.98
N PRO A 159 12.96 -8.00 -3.87
CA PRO A 159 11.73 -8.49 -4.48
C PRO A 159 10.54 -7.63 -4.07
N THR A 160 9.78 -7.17 -5.06
CA THR A 160 8.65 -6.26 -4.83
C THR A 160 7.42 -6.81 -5.52
N LEU A 161 6.33 -6.98 -4.75
CA LEU A 161 5.07 -7.54 -5.22
C LEU A 161 3.96 -6.50 -5.14
N LEU A 162 3.04 -6.56 -6.08
CA LEU A 162 1.77 -5.83 -6.02
C LEU A 162 0.65 -6.84 -5.78
N ILE A 163 -0.12 -6.67 -4.72
CA ILE A 163 -1.26 -7.55 -4.40
C ILE A 163 -2.59 -6.80 -4.45
N ALA A 164 -3.68 -7.55 -4.50
CA ALA A 164 -5.05 -7.03 -4.60
C ALA A 164 -5.24 -6.08 -5.79
N ALA A 165 -4.54 -6.32 -6.89
CA ALA A 165 -4.58 -5.46 -8.07
C ALA A 165 -5.88 -5.66 -8.86
N LEU A 166 -6.59 -4.56 -9.16
CA LEU A 166 -7.82 -4.54 -9.95
C LEU A 166 -7.70 -3.51 -11.08
N PHE A 167 -7.17 -3.92 -12.21
CA PHE A 167 -6.95 -3.01 -13.33
C PHE A 167 -8.22 -2.72 -14.13
N ARG A 168 -8.32 -1.48 -14.62
CA ARG A 168 -9.40 -1.00 -15.47
C ARG A 168 -8.81 -0.39 -16.75
N PRO A 169 -9.42 -0.57 -17.94
CA PRO A 169 -8.85 -0.13 -19.23
C PRO A 169 -8.51 1.36 -19.29
N LYS A 170 -9.26 2.21 -18.56
CA LYS A 170 -9.07 3.67 -18.56
C LYS A 170 -7.90 4.14 -17.69
N GLN A 171 -7.28 3.27 -16.90
CA GLN A 171 -6.18 3.66 -16.02
C GLN A 171 -4.94 4.08 -16.80
N ARG A 172 -4.30 5.17 -16.34
CA ARG A 172 -3.24 5.86 -17.08
C ARG A 172 -2.00 4.99 -17.34
N PHE A 173 -1.64 4.13 -16.41
CA PHE A 173 -0.48 3.23 -16.54
C PHE A 173 -0.69 2.07 -17.54
N LEU A 174 -1.91 1.87 -18.05
CA LEU A 174 -2.18 0.93 -19.16
C LEU A 174 -2.13 1.62 -20.53
N LYS A 175 -2.17 2.96 -20.58
CA LYS A 175 -2.25 3.70 -21.83
C LYS A 175 -0.89 3.82 -22.53
N PRO A 176 -0.83 3.70 -23.89
CA PRO A 176 0.41 3.84 -24.66
C PRO A 176 1.09 5.19 -24.49
N ASN A 177 0.30 6.25 -24.36
CA ASN A 177 0.78 7.63 -24.25
C ASN A 177 1.26 8.02 -22.82
N ALA A 178 1.33 7.08 -21.90
CA ALA A 178 1.80 7.29 -20.55
C ALA A 178 2.99 6.36 -20.20
N PRO A 179 4.11 6.42 -20.95
CA PRO A 179 5.20 5.46 -20.81
C PRO A 179 5.87 5.49 -19.43
N PHE A 180 5.95 6.66 -18.78
CA PHE A 180 6.52 6.76 -17.44
C PHE A 180 5.66 6.00 -16.42
N GLN A 181 4.34 6.27 -16.40
CA GLN A 181 3.41 5.60 -15.49
C GLN A 181 3.33 4.09 -15.74
N ARG A 182 3.36 3.68 -17.02
CA ARG A 182 3.41 2.26 -17.38
C ARG A 182 4.68 1.60 -16.85
N ASN A 183 5.82 2.27 -16.95
CA ASN A 183 7.08 1.73 -16.47
C ASN A 183 7.12 1.51 -14.95
N LEU A 184 6.27 2.18 -14.17
CA LEU A 184 6.18 1.93 -12.73
C LEU A 184 5.75 0.48 -12.43
N LEU A 185 4.87 -0.10 -13.26
CA LEU A 185 4.47 -1.50 -13.11
C LEU A 185 5.66 -2.46 -13.27
N PHE A 186 6.61 -2.14 -14.12
CA PHE A 186 7.81 -2.98 -14.35
C PHE A 186 8.88 -2.88 -13.25
N HIS A 187 8.58 -2.21 -12.14
CA HIS A 187 9.37 -2.29 -10.92
C HIS A 187 8.93 -3.47 -10.04
N PHE A 188 7.73 -4.01 -10.27
CA PHE A 188 7.27 -5.19 -9.54
C PHE A 188 7.82 -6.48 -10.16
N ASN A 189 8.18 -7.43 -9.31
CA ASN A 189 8.60 -8.77 -9.72
C ASN A 189 7.40 -9.65 -10.09
N ALA A 190 6.23 -9.42 -9.44
CA ALA A 190 4.97 -10.05 -9.77
C ALA A 190 3.78 -9.17 -9.35
N ILE A 191 2.66 -9.34 -10.07
CA ILE A 191 1.40 -8.67 -9.77
C ILE A 191 0.30 -9.71 -9.58
N PHE A 192 -0.34 -9.70 -8.41
CA PHE A 192 -1.44 -10.57 -8.03
C PHE A 192 -2.76 -9.82 -8.24
N CYS A 193 -3.54 -10.30 -9.19
CA CYS A 193 -4.77 -9.67 -9.68
C CYS A 193 -6.01 -10.27 -9.05
N GLN A 194 -7.02 -9.43 -8.80
CA GLN A 194 -8.30 -9.86 -8.25
C GLN A 194 -9.17 -10.61 -9.28
N ASN A 195 -9.00 -10.34 -10.58
CA ASN A 195 -9.81 -10.95 -11.65
C ASN A 195 -9.02 -11.16 -12.94
N GLU A 196 -9.58 -12.00 -13.81
CA GLU A 196 -8.99 -12.37 -15.10
C GLU A 196 -8.80 -11.16 -16.03
N ASN A 197 -9.75 -10.23 -16.05
CA ASN A 197 -9.65 -9.02 -16.86
C ASN A 197 -8.39 -8.20 -16.52
N SER A 198 -8.03 -8.13 -15.26
CA SER A 198 -6.80 -7.46 -14.82
C SER A 198 -5.54 -8.16 -15.31
N VAL A 199 -5.54 -9.49 -15.30
CA VAL A 199 -4.44 -10.30 -15.84
C VAL A 199 -4.29 -10.05 -17.35
N GLU A 200 -5.40 -10.03 -18.09
CA GLU A 200 -5.41 -9.80 -19.53
C GLU A 200 -4.91 -8.39 -19.88
N LEU A 201 -5.33 -7.37 -19.16
CA LEU A 201 -4.84 -6.00 -19.34
C LEU A 201 -3.31 -5.89 -19.12
N LEU A 202 -2.76 -6.63 -18.17
CA LEU A 202 -1.32 -6.68 -17.95
C LEU A 202 -0.58 -7.42 -19.07
N LYS A 203 -1.15 -8.50 -19.61
CA LYS A 203 -0.59 -9.20 -20.78
C LYS A 203 -0.53 -8.28 -22.00
N GLN A 204 -1.55 -7.45 -22.26
CA GLN A 204 -1.57 -6.49 -23.36
C GLN A 204 -0.40 -5.51 -23.32
N ILE A 205 0.06 -5.13 -22.15
CA ILE A 205 1.25 -4.29 -21.96
C ILE A 205 2.55 -5.11 -21.82
N LYS A 206 2.49 -6.43 -22.01
CA LYS A 206 3.60 -7.38 -21.92
C LYS A 206 4.23 -7.43 -20.51
N PHE A 207 3.43 -7.21 -19.47
CA PHE A 207 3.88 -7.40 -18.10
C PHE A 207 3.68 -8.87 -17.67
N GLN A 208 4.73 -9.47 -17.11
CA GLN A 208 4.70 -10.81 -16.51
C GLN A 208 5.73 -10.91 -15.38
N PRO A 209 5.48 -11.73 -14.34
CA PRO A 209 4.27 -12.54 -14.15
C PRO A 209 3.08 -11.74 -13.58
N SER A 210 1.91 -11.98 -14.18
CA SER A 210 0.61 -11.54 -13.65
C SER A 210 -0.20 -12.76 -13.25
N ILE A 211 -0.68 -12.81 -12.01
CA ILE A 211 -1.25 -14.01 -11.38
C ILE A 211 -2.67 -13.69 -10.92
N LEU A 212 -3.63 -14.54 -11.28
CA LEU A 212 -4.97 -14.47 -10.72
C LEU A 212 -4.95 -15.01 -9.28
N SER A 213 -5.31 -14.17 -8.31
CA SER A 213 -5.29 -14.52 -6.89
C SER A 213 -6.63 -14.34 -6.17
N GLY A 214 -7.62 -13.76 -6.84
CA GLY A 214 -8.88 -13.41 -6.19
C GLY A 214 -8.78 -12.15 -5.32
N ASP A 215 -9.84 -11.90 -4.56
CA ASP A 215 -9.98 -10.72 -3.70
C ASP A 215 -9.92 -11.13 -2.22
N THR A 216 -8.87 -10.73 -1.54
CA THR A 216 -8.61 -11.02 -0.12
C THR A 216 -9.68 -10.48 0.84
N ARG A 217 -10.60 -9.61 0.36
CA ARG A 217 -11.77 -9.20 1.16
C ARG A 217 -12.70 -10.37 1.47
N TYR A 218 -12.83 -11.33 0.55
CA TYR A 218 -13.63 -12.53 0.79
C TYR A 218 -13.03 -13.41 1.89
N ASP A 219 -11.72 -13.56 1.92
CA ASP A 219 -11.03 -14.28 2.99
C ASP A 219 -11.31 -13.63 4.34
N ARG A 220 -11.24 -12.28 4.38
CA ARG A 220 -11.52 -11.50 5.59
C ARG A 220 -12.96 -11.65 6.07
N VAL A 221 -13.92 -11.59 5.15
CA VAL A 221 -15.35 -11.80 5.49
C VAL A 221 -15.56 -13.21 6.02
N ALA A 222 -15.01 -14.23 5.35
CA ALA A 222 -15.12 -15.61 5.78
C ALA A 222 -14.56 -15.84 7.20
N GLU A 223 -13.41 -15.23 7.52
CA GLU A 223 -12.85 -15.26 8.88
C GLU A 223 -13.74 -14.54 9.90
N THR A 224 -14.28 -13.38 9.54
CA THR A 224 -15.16 -12.61 10.42
C THR A 224 -16.41 -13.42 10.75
N VAL A 225 -17.02 -14.07 9.75
CA VAL A 225 -18.18 -14.94 9.95
C VAL A 225 -17.84 -16.12 10.87
N LYS A 226 -16.68 -16.77 10.70
CA LYS A 226 -16.25 -17.86 11.58
C LYS A 226 -16.04 -17.44 13.03
N ARG A 227 -15.65 -16.19 13.27
CA ARG A 227 -15.41 -15.61 14.60
C ARG A 227 -16.65 -14.88 15.16
N ALA A 228 -17.69 -14.71 14.34
CA ALA A 228 -18.88 -14.01 14.76
C ALA A 228 -19.59 -14.77 15.89
N SER A 229 -19.77 -14.10 17.02
CA SER A 229 -20.65 -14.53 18.10
C SER A 229 -22.02 -13.91 17.89
N ASN A 230 -23.06 -14.60 18.32
CA ASN A 230 -24.40 -14.02 18.36
C ASN A 230 -24.39 -12.75 19.21
N LEU A 231 -24.80 -11.64 18.60
CA LEU A 231 -24.92 -10.36 19.31
C LEU A 231 -26.23 -10.38 20.10
N ALA A 232 -26.15 -10.52 21.42
CA ALA A 232 -27.31 -10.59 22.30
C ALA A 232 -28.30 -9.44 22.08
N SER A 233 -27.82 -8.23 21.79
CA SER A 233 -28.65 -7.07 21.46
C SER A 233 -29.42 -7.23 20.15
N ILE A 234 -28.89 -7.92 19.17
CA ILE A 234 -29.57 -8.20 17.89
C ILE A 234 -30.62 -9.31 18.10
N GLU A 235 -30.28 -10.35 18.83
CA GLU A 235 -31.23 -11.41 19.15
C GLU A 235 -32.39 -10.87 19.99
N GLN A 236 -32.13 -10.02 20.96
CA GLN A 236 -33.16 -9.34 21.75
C GLN A 236 -34.05 -8.43 20.89
N PHE A 237 -33.44 -7.67 19.94
CA PHE A 237 -34.21 -6.82 19.01
C PHE A 237 -35.06 -7.63 18.03
N LYS A 238 -34.52 -8.74 17.54
CA LYS A 238 -35.20 -9.62 16.60
C LYS A 238 -36.37 -10.33 17.24
N GLU A 239 -36.24 -10.75 18.50
CA GLU A 239 -37.23 -11.65 19.18
C GLU A 239 -37.52 -12.88 18.29
N ASN A 240 -38.81 -13.13 18.00
CA ASN A 240 -39.28 -14.19 17.11
C ASN A 240 -39.59 -13.70 15.68
N LYS A 241 -39.15 -12.49 15.30
CA LYS A 241 -39.43 -11.86 13.99
C LYS A 241 -38.28 -12.08 13.00
N GLN A 242 -38.58 -11.93 11.71
CA GLN A 242 -37.56 -11.88 10.69
C GLN A 242 -36.83 -10.53 10.75
N LEU A 243 -35.52 -10.55 10.63
CA LEU A 243 -34.67 -9.35 10.62
C LEU A 243 -34.15 -9.08 9.22
N LEU A 244 -34.42 -7.89 8.67
CA LEU A 244 -33.81 -7.37 7.48
C LEU A 244 -32.73 -6.36 7.86
N VAL A 245 -31.51 -6.59 7.43
CA VAL A 245 -30.38 -5.68 7.67
C VAL A 245 -29.98 -5.01 6.34
N LEU A 246 -30.12 -3.69 6.28
CA LEU A 246 -29.66 -2.87 5.15
C LEU A 246 -28.32 -2.24 5.52
N GLY A 247 -27.24 -2.78 4.94
CA GLY A 247 -25.88 -2.27 5.16
C GLY A 247 -25.48 -1.25 4.11
N SER A 248 -24.95 -0.08 4.53
CA SER A 248 -24.49 0.98 3.62
C SER A 248 -25.56 1.55 2.68
N SER A 249 -26.82 1.59 3.15
CA SER A 249 -27.93 2.16 2.40
C SER A 249 -27.78 3.69 2.26
N TYR A 250 -28.20 4.22 1.12
CA TYR A 250 -28.26 5.65 0.84
C TYR A 250 -29.72 6.11 0.76
N ALA A 251 -29.97 7.41 1.00
CA ALA A 251 -31.33 7.98 1.01
C ALA A 251 -32.14 7.78 -0.30
N GLN A 252 -31.49 7.28 -1.35
CA GLN A 252 -32.09 7.00 -2.66
C GLN A 252 -32.46 5.51 -2.86
N GLU A 253 -32.16 4.66 -1.90
CA GLU A 253 -32.52 3.23 -1.84
C GLU A 253 -33.71 3.02 -0.91
#